data_99054bcd6dc54d8cd1275aa794d3ea58
#
_entry.id   99054bcd6dc54d8cd1275aa794d3ea58
#
_cell.length_a   1.000
_cell.length_b   1.000
_cell.length_c   1.000
_cell.angle_alpha   90.00
_cell.angle_beta   90.00
_cell.angle_gamma   90.00
#
_symmetry.space_group_name_H-M   'P 1'
#
loop_
_entity.id
_entity.type
_entity.pdbx_description
1 polymer ?
#
loop_
_entity_poly.entity_id
_entity_poly.type
_entity_poly.pdbx_seq_one_letter_code
_entity_poly.pdbx_strand_id
1 'polypeptide(L)'
;AIKDLFCTKNIKTTAGSKILHNFIPTYESTVTNNLWSQGAFLLGKLNCDEFAMGSSNETSFFGKVKNPFGEELVPGGSSGGSAAALAAGLTPATIGTDTGGSIRQPASFTGTVGLKPTYGRCSRWGIVAFASSLDQAGPMTNSVEDCALLLQAMSGYDPKDSTSVDAKVDNYTSKLSEKVK
;
A
#
# COMPACT_ATOMS: atom_id res chain seq x y z
N ALA A 1 -7.17 -1.49 5.46
CA ALA A 1 -5.99 -1.61 6.33
C ALA A 1 -4.74 -1.10 5.60
N ILE A 2 -3.62 -0.87 6.30
CA ILE A 2 -2.51 -0.07 5.77
C ILE A 2 -1.17 -0.76 6.04
N LYS A 3 -0.33 -0.94 5.00
CA LYS A 3 1.05 -1.40 5.15
C LYS A 3 1.81 -0.52 6.13
N ASP A 4 2.60 -1.12 7.02
CA ASP A 4 3.23 -0.42 8.15
C ASP A 4 4.45 0.46 7.76
N LEU A 5 4.48 0.93 6.52
CA LEU A 5 5.38 1.99 6.03
C LEU A 5 4.74 3.38 6.06
N PHE A 6 3.41 3.45 6.08
CA PHE A 6 2.70 4.73 6.06
C PHE A 6 2.64 5.31 7.47
N CYS A 7 3.17 6.50 7.67
CA CYS A 7 3.00 7.25 8.88
C CYS A 7 1.51 7.53 9.11
N THR A 8 1.00 7.05 10.22
CA THR A 8 -0.37 7.22 10.67
C THR A 8 -0.32 7.96 12.00
N LYS A 9 -0.85 9.16 12.04
CA LYS A 9 -0.71 10.06 13.19
C LYS A 9 -1.17 9.42 14.49
N ASN A 10 -0.31 9.47 15.50
CA ASN A 10 -0.52 8.90 16.84
C ASN A 10 -0.65 7.36 16.86
N ILE A 11 -0.37 6.67 15.76
CA ILE A 11 -0.39 5.23 15.69
C ILE A 11 1.01 4.73 15.31
N LYS A 12 1.50 3.74 16.05
CA LYS A 12 2.84 3.16 15.82
C LYS A 12 3.04 2.78 14.35
N THR A 13 4.19 3.16 13.80
CA THR A 13 4.61 2.86 12.43
C THR A 13 6.03 2.33 12.47
N THR A 14 6.21 1.06 12.15
CA THR A 14 7.49 0.36 12.42
C THR A 14 8.27 -0.02 11.17
N ALA A 15 7.68 0.03 10.00
CA ALA A 15 8.28 -0.47 8.76
C ALA A 15 8.76 -1.94 8.86
N GLY A 16 8.12 -2.77 9.70
CA GLY A 16 8.55 -4.15 9.95
C GLY A 16 9.88 -4.26 10.72
N SER A 17 10.39 -3.17 11.32
CA SER A 17 11.72 -3.08 11.90
C SER A 17 11.69 -2.85 13.42
N LYS A 18 12.65 -3.47 14.11
CA LYS A 18 12.95 -3.20 15.53
C LYS A 18 13.46 -1.77 15.73
N ILE A 19 14.12 -1.19 14.73
CA ILE A 19 14.67 0.18 14.79
C ILE A 19 13.57 1.21 15.04
N LEU A 20 12.40 1.02 14.37
CA LEU A 20 11.24 1.91 14.51
C LEU A 20 10.18 1.37 15.50
N HIS A 21 10.51 0.37 16.33
CA HIS A 21 9.54 -0.28 17.21
C HIS A 21 8.76 0.69 18.10
N ASN A 22 9.36 1.80 18.51
CA ASN A 22 8.74 2.81 19.36
C ASN A 22 8.35 4.09 18.61
N PHE A 23 8.46 4.11 17.29
CA PHE A 23 8.14 5.31 16.52
C PHE A 23 6.63 5.49 16.40
N ILE A 24 6.16 6.63 16.88
CA ILE A 24 4.77 7.10 16.76
C ILE A 24 4.80 8.42 16.01
N PRO A 25 4.37 8.46 14.73
CA PRO A 25 4.35 9.68 13.94
C PRO A 25 3.45 10.75 14.56
N THR A 26 3.90 12.01 14.54
CA THR A 26 3.09 13.17 14.93
C THR A 26 2.29 13.75 13.76
N TYR A 27 2.45 13.18 12.58
CA TYR A 27 1.82 13.61 11.33
C TYR A 27 1.25 12.41 10.56
N GLU A 28 0.33 12.70 9.66
CA GLU A 28 -0.32 11.74 8.78
C GLU A 28 0.38 11.71 7.41
N SER A 29 0.51 10.55 6.80
CA SER A 29 0.91 10.48 5.39
C SER A 29 -0.15 11.11 4.51
N THR A 30 0.24 11.71 3.38
CA THR A 30 -0.72 12.35 2.48
C THR A 30 -1.73 11.34 1.94
N VAL A 31 -1.28 10.15 1.57
CA VAL A 31 -2.16 9.09 1.05
C VAL A 31 -3.21 8.69 2.07
N THR A 32 -2.84 8.47 3.32
CA THR A 32 -3.80 8.10 4.36
C THR A 32 -4.73 9.26 4.70
N ASN A 33 -4.21 10.49 4.75
CA ASN A 33 -5.03 11.69 4.95
C ASN A 33 -6.10 11.85 3.84
N ASN A 34 -5.74 11.58 2.58
CA ASN A 34 -6.68 11.61 1.47
C ASN A 34 -7.79 10.58 1.65
N LEU A 35 -7.45 9.35 2.07
CA LEU A 35 -8.44 8.31 2.36
C LEU A 35 -9.38 8.70 3.50
N TRP A 36 -8.85 9.27 4.59
CA TRP A 36 -9.69 9.73 5.72
C TRP A 36 -10.65 10.83 5.30
N SER A 37 -10.20 11.76 4.45
CA SER A 37 -11.05 12.83 3.92
C SER A 37 -12.21 12.32 3.05
N GLN A 38 -12.09 11.12 2.49
CA GLN A 38 -13.14 10.42 1.73
C GLN A 38 -13.99 9.48 2.61
N GLY A 39 -13.84 9.52 3.93
CA GLY A 39 -14.64 8.75 4.87
C GLY A 39 -14.12 7.35 5.19
N ALA A 40 -12.93 6.98 4.73
CA ALA A 40 -12.30 5.73 5.12
C ALA A 40 -11.86 5.77 6.61
N PHE A 41 -11.76 4.58 7.24
CA PHE A 41 -11.22 4.42 8.58
C PHE A 41 -10.21 3.28 8.65
N LEU A 42 -9.33 3.34 9.63
CA LEU A 42 -8.26 2.36 9.81
C LEU A 42 -8.73 1.12 10.57
N LEU A 43 -8.65 -0.05 9.95
CA LEU A 43 -8.83 -1.34 10.64
C LEU A 43 -7.54 -1.80 11.33
N GLY A 44 -6.37 -1.52 10.76
CA GLY A 44 -5.10 -1.91 11.34
C GLY A 44 -3.90 -1.64 10.45
N LYS A 45 -2.69 -1.79 11.05
CA LYS A 45 -1.41 -1.74 10.37
C LYS A 45 -1.01 -3.16 9.97
N LEU A 46 -0.47 -3.31 8.78
CA LEU A 46 -0.18 -4.61 8.16
C LEU A 46 1.33 -4.83 8.03
N ASN A 47 1.75 -6.04 8.36
CA ASN A 47 3.15 -6.44 8.32
C ASN A 47 3.73 -6.36 6.89
N CYS A 48 5.03 -6.14 6.82
CA CYS A 48 5.77 -6.01 5.56
C CYS A 48 7.20 -6.50 5.75
N ASP A 49 7.92 -6.75 4.67
CA ASP A 49 9.37 -6.89 4.76
C ASP A 49 10.00 -5.65 5.37
N GLU A 50 11.06 -5.83 6.17
CA GLU A 50 11.74 -4.75 6.89
C GLU A 50 12.17 -3.64 5.93
N PHE A 51 11.73 -2.40 6.19
CA PHE A 51 11.92 -1.21 5.34
C PHE A 51 11.53 -1.40 3.87
N ALA A 52 10.56 -2.26 3.59
CA ALA A 52 10.14 -2.67 2.24
C ALA A 52 11.25 -3.39 1.42
N MET A 53 12.33 -3.82 2.06
CA MET A 53 13.48 -4.47 1.43
C MET A 53 13.31 -5.99 1.45
N GLY A 54 12.44 -6.51 0.59
CA GLY A 54 12.18 -7.93 0.46
C GLY A 54 11.07 -8.22 -0.55
N SER A 55 10.87 -9.52 -0.81
CA SER A 55 9.89 -10.00 -1.80
C SER A 55 9.10 -11.22 -1.34
N SER A 56 9.23 -11.62 -0.06
CA SER A 56 8.56 -12.80 0.49
C SER A 56 7.81 -12.54 1.80
N ASN A 57 8.06 -11.39 2.43
CA ASN A 57 7.57 -10.98 3.75
C ASN A 57 8.08 -11.90 4.88
N GLU A 58 9.35 -12.28 4.79
CA GLU A 58 10.03 -13.11 5.78
C GLU A 58 11.03 -12.30 6.63
N THR A 59 11.38 -11.07 6.22
CA THR A 59 12.43 -10.25 6.86
C THR A 59 11.93 -9.38 8.01
N SER A 60 10.63 -9.36 8.27
CA SER A 60 10.04 -8.54 9.33
C SER A 60 10.52 -8.96 10.73
N PHE A 61 10.81 -7.97 11.58
CA PHE A 61 11.05 -8.18 13.01
C PHE A 61 9.88 -8.86 13.73
N PHE A 62 8.65 -8.67 13.25
CA PHE A 62 7.44 -9.25 13.83
C PHE A 62 7.15 -10.67 13.33
N GLY A 63 8.05 -11.26 12.58
CA GLY A 63 7.91 -12.58 11.99
C GLY A 63 7.34 -12.57 10.58
N LYS A 64 7.38 -13.74 9.95
CA LYS A 64 6.93 -13.93 8.57
C LYS A 64 5.41 -13.87 8.46
N VAL A 65 4.91 -13.40 7.31
CA VAL A 65 3.50 -13.51 6.92
C VAL A 65 3.28 -14.80 6.15
N LYS A 66 2.21 -15.51 6.47
CA LYS A 66 1.79 -16.73 5.75
C LYS A 66 0.87 -16.37 4.57
N ASN A 67 0.94 -17.16 3.52
CA ASN A 67 -0.03 -17.07 2.43
C ASN A 67 -1.32 -17.80 2.86
N PRO A 68 -2.52 -17.19 2.74
CA PRO A 68 -3.78 -17.83 3.12
C PRO A 68 -4.10 -19.13 2.36
N PHE A 69 -3.48 -19.33 1.19
CA PHE A 69 -3.70 -20.52 0.36
C PHE A 69 -2.82 -21.73 0.72
N GLY A 70 -1.85 -21.55 1.64
CA GLY A 70 -1.01 -22.64 2.11
C GLY A 70 0.09 -22.16 3.06
N GLU A 71 0.30 -22.90 4.15
CA GLU A 71 1.28 -22.52 5.17
C GLU A 71 2.72 -22.55 4.66
N GLU A 72 3.02 -23.38 3.66
CA GLU A 72 4.33 -23.50 3.03
C GLU A 72 4.57 -22.45 1.94
N LEU A 73 3.57 -21.62 1.64
CA LEU A 73 3.64 -20.59 0.62
C LEU A 73 3.94 -19.23 1.23
N VAL A 74 4.75 -18.44 0.54
CA VAL A 74 4.95 -17.02 0.87
C VAL A 74 3.85 -16.17 0.21
N PRO A 75 3.38 -15.08 0.85
CA PRO A 75 2.40 -14.19 0.25
C PRO A 75 3.01 -13.25 -0.80
N GLY A 76 4.33 -13.29 -0.96
CA GLY A 76 5.08 -12.26 -1.65
C GLY A 76 5.38 -11.06 -0.76
N GLY A 77 6.06 -10.07 -1.31
CA GLY A 77 6.45 -8.87 -0.57
C GLY A 77 6.93 -7.73 -1.50
N SER A 78 7.18 -6.63 -0.89
CA SER A 78 7.21 -6.35 0.55
C SER A 78 5.83 -6.04 1.16
N SER A 79 4.74 -5.92 0.37
CA SER A 79 3.37 -5.71 0.88
C SER A 79 2.63 -7.03 1.15
N GLY A 80 3.32 -8.04 1.68
CA GLY A 80 2.77 -9.38 1.89
C GLY A 80 1.63 -9.41 2.89
N GLY A 81 1.71 -8.65 3.99
CA GLY A 81 0.62 -8.52 4.94
C GLY A 81 -0.62 -7.88 4.35
N SER A 82 -0.44 -6.89 3.45
CA SER A 82 -1.57 -6.27 2.73
C SER A 82 -2.28 -7.26 1.80
N ALA A 83 -1.52 -8.04 1.05
CA ALA A 83 -2.04 -9.06 0.16
C ALA A 83 -2.70 -10.22 0.92
N ALA A 84 -2.05 -10.72 1.96
CA ALA A 84 -2.58 -11.81 2.78
C ALA A 84 -3.87 -11.44 3.51
N ALA A 85 -3.97 -10.22 4.05
CA ALA A 85 -5.19 -9.74 4.72
C ALA A 85 -6.39 -9.67 3.77
N LEU A 86 -6.17 -9.23 2.53
CA LEU A 86 -7.20 -9.24 1.48
C LEU A 86 -7.63 -10.65 1.10
N ALA A 87 -6.67 -11.52 0.78
CA ALA A 87 -6.94 -12.89 0.37
C ALA A 87 -7.64 -13.71 1.46
N ALA A 88 -7.37 -13.39 2.73
CA ALA A 88 -8.04 -13.99 3.88
C ALA A 88 -9.41 -13.35 4.20
N GLY A 89 -9.85 -12.34 3.46
CA GLY A 89 -11.13 -11.66 3.70
C GLY A 89 -11.19 -10.82 4.98
N LEU A 90 -10.05 -10.44 5.55
CA LEU A 90 -9.98 -9.68 6.81
C LEU A 90 -10.30 -8.19 6.63
N THR A 91 -10.23 -7.69 5.42
CA THR A 91 -10.48 -6.28 5.08
C THR A 91 -10.90 -6.17 3.61
N PRO A 92 -11.80 -5.24 3.26
CA PRO A 92 -12.22 -5.05 1.88
C PRO A 92 -11.14 -4.41 1.00
N ALA A 93 -10.24 -3.63 1.59
CA ALA A 93 -9.21 -2.91 0.86
C ALA A 93 -7.96 -2.70 1.70
N THR A 94 -6.80 -2.69 1.04
CA THR A 94 -5.52 -2.34 1.67
C THR A 94 -4.73 -1.39 0.77
N ILE A 95 -3.78 -0.68 1.37
CA ILE A 95 -2.76 0.04 0.61
C ILE A 95 -1.38 -0.55 0.88
N GLY A 96 -0.56 -0.54 -0.15
CA GLY A 96 0.81 -0.99 -0.12
C GLY A 96 1.76 0.00 -0.78
N THR A 97 3.04 -0.37 -0.88
CA THR A 97 4.05 0.34 -1.65
C THR A 97 4.70 -0.59 -2.66
N ASP A 98 5.09 -0.04 -3.80
CA ASP A 98 5.76 -0.78 -4.87
C ASP A 98 6.96 0.03 -5.38
N THR A 99 8.11 -0.56 -5.31
CA THR A 99 9.38 -0.03 -5.80
C THR A 99 9.86 -0.86 -6.99
N GLY A 100 9.92 -2.17 -6.81
CA GLY A 100 10.34 -3.14 -7.82
C GLY A 100 9.35 -4.33 -7.97
N GLY A 101 8.07 -4.15 -7.57
CA GLY A 101 7.05 -5.21 -7.63
C GLY A 101 6.29 -5.42 -6.32
N SER A 102 6.57 -4.65 -5.27
CA SER A 102 6.09 -4.92 -3.90
C SER A 102 4.58 -4.75 -3.66
N ILE A 103 3.79 -4.38 -4.65
CA ILE A 103 2.32 -4.49 -4.69
C ILE A 103 1.93 -5.59 -5.67
N ARG A 104 2.45 -5.53 -6.89
CA ARG A 104 2.07 -6.39 -8.02
C ARG A 104 2.40 -7.85 -7.78
N GLN A 105 3.58 -8.14 -7.25
CA GLN A 105 4.04 -9.50 -6.99
C GLN A 105 3.22 -10.17 -5.85
N PRO A 106 3.05 -9.57 -4.65
CA PRO A 106 2.22 -10.19 -3.63
C PRO A 106 0.74 -10.29 -4.05
N ALA A 107 0.21 -9.36 -4.83
CA ALA A 107 -1.13 -9.49 -5.40
C ALA A 107 -1.24 -10.71 -6.31
N SER A 108 -0.24 -10.95 -7.17
CA SER A 108 -0.18 -12.14 -8.02
C SER A 108 -0.12 -13.44 -7.21
N PHE A 109 0.66 -13.49 -6.12
CA PHE A 109 0.84 -14.68 -5.29
C PHE A 109 -0.38 -15.02 -4.43
N THR A 110 -1.25 -14.05 -4.20
CA THR A 110 -2.45 -14.19 -3.36
C THR A 110 -3.76 -14.07 -4.11
N GLY A 111 -3.72 -13.99 -5.45
CA GLY A 111 -4.92 -13.92 -6.29
C GLY A 111 -5.75 -12.65 -6.07
N THR A 112 -5.11 -11.54 -5.63
CA THR A 112 -5.76 -10.25 -5.42
C THR A 112 -5.42 -9.25 -6.52
N VAL A 113 -6.11 -8.12 -6.59
CA VAL A 113 -5.81 -7.02 -7.50
C VAL A 113 -4.86 -6.04 -6.84
N GLY A 114 -3.70 -5.79 -7.45
CA GLY A 114 -2.74 -4.82 -6.97
C GLY A 114 -2.24 -3.92 -8.09
N LEU A 115 -2.30 -2.61 -7.89
CA LEU A 115 -1.92 -1.64 -8.91
C LEU A 115 -0.82 -0.71 -8.41
N LYS A 116 0.29 -0.67 -9.15
CA LYS A 116 1.31 0.38 -9.01
C LYS A 116 0.96 1.53 -9.95
N PRO A 117 0.56 2.70 -9.44
CA PRO A 117 0.26 3.83 -10.32
C PRO A 117 1.51 4.40 -10.97
N THR A 118 1.31 5.30 -11.91
CA THR A 118 2.37 6.11 -12.50
C THR A 118 3.08 6.90 -11.41
N TYR A 119 4.40 7.01 -11.49
CA TYR A 119 5.24 7.73 -10.54
C TYR A 119 4.77 9.18 -10.38
N GLY A 120 4.69 9.65 -9.13
CA GLY A 120 4.19 10.97 -8.78
C GLY A 120 2.68 11.13 -8.74
N ARG A 121 1.89 10.07 -9.02
CA ARG A 121 0.43 10.12 -8.96
C ARG A 121 -0.12 10.12 -7.54
N CYS A 122 0.53 9.38 -6.64
CA CYS A 122 0.30 9.40 -5.21
C CYS A 122 1.52 10.01 -4.52
N SER A 123 1.29 10.89 -3.55
CA SER A 123 2.38 11.48 -2.77
C SER A 123 3.13 10.42 -1.97
N ARG A 124 4.45 10.59 -1.85
CA ARG A 124 5.33 9.78 -0.99
C ARG A 124 5.49 10.40 0.41
N TRP A 125 4.93 11.58 0.66
CA TRP A 125 5.03 12.23 1.96
C TRP A 125 4.44 11.35 3.07
N GLY A 126 5.26 11.10 4.08
CA GLY A 126 4.89 10.25 5.21
C GLY A 126 4.97 8.74 4.92
N ILE A 127 5.69 8.34 3.88
CA ILE A 127 6.02 6.93 3.60
C ILE A 127 7.49 6.71 3.91
N VAL A 128 7.79 5.67 4.69
CA VAL A 128 9.17 5.24 4.92
C VAL A 128 9.77 4.75 3.60
N ALA A 129 10.85 5.40 3.15
CA ALA A 129 11.40 5.16 1.83
C ALA A 129 12.22 3.85 1.75
N PHE A 130 12.20 3.22 0.57
CA PHE A 130 13.17 2.22 0.15
C PHE A 130 14.09 2.81 -0.94
N ALA A 131 13.56 3.14 -2.11
CA ALA A 131 14.26 3.80 -3.19
C ALA A 131 13.39 4.94 -3.73
N SER A 132 13.64 6.15 -3.24
CA SER A 132 12.76 7.31 -3.43
C SER A 132 12.44 7.64 -4.89
N SER A 133 13.35 7.33 -5.82
CA SER A 133 13.13 7.53 -7.27
C SER A 133 12.19 6.49 -7.92
N LEU A 134 11.78 5.46 -7.18
CA LEU A 134 10.97 4.35 -7.68
C LEU A 134 9.73 4.09 -6.82
N ASP A 135 9.76 4.46 -5.55
CA ASP A 135 8.70 4.16 -4.58
C ASP A 135 7.36 4.77 -4.99
N GLN A 136 6.31 3.96 -4.97
CA GLN A 136 4.94 4.41 -5.14
C GLN A 136 4.00 3.75 -4.14
N ALA A 137 3.06 4.54 -3.60
CA ALA A 137 1.89 4.01 -2.93
C ALA A 137 0.89 3.49 -3.96
N GLY A 138 0.16 2.45 -3.63
CA GLY A 138 -0.90 1.96 -4.51
C GLY A 138 -1.93 1.10 -3.78
N PRO A 139 -3.11 0.93 -4.40
CA PRO A 139 -4.21 0.15 -3.86
C PRO A 139 -4.00 -1.35 -4.05
N MET A 140 -4.57 -2.11 -3.12
CA MET A 140 -4.76 -3.56 -3.24
C MET A 140 -6.19 -3.90 -2.80
N THR A 141 -6.90 -4.67 -3.61
CA THR A 141 -8.34 -4.96 -3.47
C THR A 141 -8.68 -6.33 -4.05
N ASN A 142 -9.94 -6.76 -3.94
CA ASN A 142 -10.41 -8.00 -4.53
C ASN A 142 -11.08 -7.80 -5.92
N SER A 143 -11.34 -6.55 -6.31
CA SER A 143 -11.91 -6.22 -7.63
C SER A 143 -11.15 -5.07 -8.29
N VAL A 144 -11.21 -5.00 -9.62
CA VAL A 144 -10.63 -3.88 -10.39
C VAL A 144 -11.39 -2.59 -10.13
N GLU A 145 -12.70 -2.67 -9.91
CA GLU A 145 -13.54 -1.51 -9.61
C GLU A 145 -13.14 -0.87 -8.28
N ASP A 146 -13.01 -1.68 -7.21
CA ASP A 146 -12.54 -1.18 -5.91
C ASP A 146 -11.13 -0.61 -5.99
N CYS A 147 -10.26 -1.23 -6.82
CA CYS A 147 -8.91 -0.74 -7.06
C CYS A 147 -8.92 0.66 -7.69
N ALA A 148 -9.80 0.88 -8.66
CA ALA A 148 -9.97 2.18 -9.31
C ALA A 148 -10.52 3.24 -8.35
N LEU A 149 -11.53 2.89 -7.53
CA LEU A 149 -12.09 3.76 -6.49
C LEU A 149 -11.03 4.15 -5.45
N LEU A 150 -10.28 3.16 -4.95
CA LEU A 150 -9.26 3.40 -3.95
C LEU A 150 -8.11 4.25 -4.51
N LEU A 151 -7.67 3.98 -5.75
CA LEU A 151 -6.67 4.80 -6.41
C LEU A 151 -7.13 6.25 -6.57
N GLN A 152 -8.38 6.47 -6.96
CA GLN A 152 -8.93 7.83 -7.10
C GLN A 152 -8.88 8.58 -5.77
N ALA A 153 -9.25 7.93 -4.68
CA ALA A 153 -9.21 8.52 -3.34
C ALA A 153 -7.79 8.80 -2.83
N MET A 154 -6.80 7.97 -3.22
CA MET A 154 -5.39 8.12 -2.82
C MET A 154 -4.64 9.20 -3.59
N SER A 155 -5.06 9.46 -4.83
CA SER A 155 -4.33 10.30 -5.80
C SER A 155 -4.50 11.79 -5.53
N GLY A 156 -3.56 12.58 -6.04
CA GLY A 156 -3.63 14.04 -6.03
C GLY A 156 -2.28 14.70 -5.84
N TYR A 157 -2.23 15.98 -6.18
CA TYR A 157 -1.04 16.80 -6.00
C TYR A 157 -0.76 17.08 -4.51
N ASP A 158 0.50 17.00 -4.14
CA ASP A 158 0.98 17.33 -2.81
C ASP A 158 2.26 18.15 -2.89
N PRO A 159 2.25 19.44 -2.47
CA PRO A 159 3.45 20.28 -2.49
C PRO A 159 4.55 19.84 -1.53
N LYS A 160 4.28 18.89 -0.61
CA LYS A 160 5.27 18.32 0.30
C LYS A 160 6.13 17.23 -0.35
N ASP A 161 5.70 16.69 -1.48
CA ASP A 161 6.48 15.74 -2.28
C ASP A 161 6.86 16.39 -3.61
N SER A 162 8.14 16.71 -3.76
CA SER A 162 8.68 17.36 -4.96
C SER A 162 8.49 16.58 -6.26
N THR A 163 8.13 15.30 -6.17
CA THR A 163 7.84 14.45 -7.33
C THR A 163 6.35 14.28 -7.60
N SER A 164 5.50 14.82 -6.73
CA SER A 164 4.06 14.79 -6.93
C SER A 164 3.67 15.62 -8.16
N VAL A 165 2.90 15.01 -9.08
CA VAL A 165 2.52 15.65 -10.33
C VAL A 165 1.25 16.47 -10.13
N ASP A 166 1.32 17.77 -10.46
CA ASP A 166 0.15 18.65 -10.47
C ASP A 166 -0.71 18.36 -11.72
N ALA A 167 -1.52 17.33 -11.59
CA ALA A 167 -2.44 16.91 -12.63
C ALA A 167 -3.78 16.50 -12.01
N LYS A 168 -4.86 16.82 -12.73
CA LYS A 168 -6.22 16.43 -12.34
C LYS A 168 -6.30 14.92 -12.08
N VAL A 169 -7.01 14.55 -11.04
CA VAL A 169 -7.37 13.16 -10.77
C VAL A 169 -8.57 12.81 -11.64
N ASP A 170 -8.40 11.82 -12.51
CA ASP A 170 -9.47 11.35 -13.38
C ASP A 170 -10.45 10.46 -12.58
N ASN A 171 -11.66 10.33 -13.12
CA ASN A 171 -12.58 9.31 -12.64
C ASN A 171 -12.16 7.95 -13.24
N TYR A 172 -11.40 7.16 -12.47
CA TYR A 172 -10.85 5.90 -12.94
C TYR A 172 -11.90 4.80 -13.15
N THR A 173 -13.11 4.97 -12.59
CA THR A 173 -14.20 3.99 -12.80
C THR A 173 -14.97 4.23 -14.08
N SER A 174 -14.89 5.44 -14.67
CA SER A 174 -15.75 5.87 -15.78
C SER A 174 -15.60 5.05 -17.07
N LYS A 175 -14.46 4.34 -17.24
CA LYS A 175 -14.13 3.60 -18.47
C LYS A 175 -13.90 2.11 -18.27
N LEU A 176 -14.22 1.57 -17.10
CA LEU A 176 -13.96 0.16 -16.80
C LEU A 176 -14.75 -0.83 -17.67
N SER A 177 -15.89 -0.39 -18.21
CA SER A 177 -16.72 -1.18 -19.13
C SER A 177 -16.39 -0.98 -20.62
N GLU A 178 -15.51 -0.04 -20.95
CA GLU A 178 -15.13 0.20 -22.34
C GLU A 178 -14.17 -0.90 -22.85
N LYS A 179 -14.32 -1.29 -24.13
CA LYS A 179 -13.35 -2.20 -24.77
C LYS A 179 -12.00 -1.52 -24.87
N VAL A 180 -10.98 -2.19 -24.39
CA VAL A 180 -9.58 -1.79 -24.60
C VAL A 180 -9.28 -1.93 -26.09
N LYS A 181 -8.78 -0.85 -26.70
CA LYS A 181 -8.37 -0.82 -28.12
C LYS A 181 -6.93 -1.32 -28.27
#